data_c693c2b1b9c17830e851e13186ba2f70
#
_entry.id   c693c2b1b9c17830e851e13186ba2f70
#
_cell.length_a   1.000
_cell.length_b   1.000
_cell.length_c   1.000
_cell.angle_alpha   90.00
_cell.angle_beta   90.00
_cell.angle_gamma   90.00
#
_symmetry.space_group_name_H-M   'P 1'
#
loop_
_entity.id
_entity.type
_entity.pdbx_description
1 polymer ?
#
loop_
_entity_poly.entity_id
_entity_poly.type
_entity_poly.pdbx_seq_one_letter_code
_entity_poly.pdbx_strand_id
1 'polypeptide(L)'
;MSVYFQKFPTMQYDMYDDGHTLELVDLFRLVRPKPSIKEDILLYSKYTIQDGERPDHLSQKFYGSPDYYWTFFMINENLVNLHTDWPLSRKEFEVMISQKYDGYVLTTEQDISTGFVKGETIQGLISGATATLESKDCNVNTLRIVDLEGQFRADELVLGLTSGNTVSITGQTEFYNATHHYINSTGDIVDK
;
A
#
# COMPACT_ATOMS: atom_id res chain seq x y z
N MET A 1 9.23 -31.84 1.04
CA MET A 1 7.78 -31.67 1.28
C MET A 1 7.66 -30.80 2.51
N SER A 2 6.84 -29.76 2.50
CA SER A 2 6.71 -28.86 3.66
C SER A 2 6.29 -29.61 4.91
N VAL A 3 6.89 -29.32 6.05
CA VAL A 3 6.56 -29.91 7.37
C VAL A 3 5.08 -29.76 7.71
N TYR A 4 4.42 -28.73 7.18
CA TYR A 4 2.99 -28.46 7.37
C TYR A 4 2.11 -29.65 6.94
N PHE A 5 2.41 -30.25 5.80
CA PHE A 5 1.59 -31.35 5.24
C PHE A 5 2.00 -32.76 5.71
N GLN A 6 3.12 -32.91 6.40
CA GLN A 6 3.66 -34.23 6.77
C GLN A 6 2.74 -35.04 7.71
N LYS A 7 1.91 -34.35 8.49
CA LYS A 7 1.01 -34.99 9.46
C LYS A 7 -0.46 -34.97 9.00
N PHE A 8 -0.72 -34.60 7.76
CA PHE A 8 -2.08 -34.65 7.22
C PHE A 8 -2.44 -36.11 6.94
N PRO A 9 -3.69 -36.51 7.21
CA PRO A 9 -4.17 -37.84 6.85
C PRO A 9 -4.15 -38.01 5.33
N THR A 10 -4.08 -39.25 4.89
CA THR A 10 -4.26 -39.61 3.50
C THR A 10 -5.71 -39.89 3.19
N MET A 11 -6.09 -39.72 1.93
CA MET A 11 -7.39 -40.05 1.38
C MET A 11 -7.23 -40.85 0.09
N GLN A 12 -8.18 -41.72 -0.20
CA GLN A 12 -8.26 -42.42 -1.47
C GLN A 12 -8.98 -41.53 -2.48
N TYR A 13 -8.35 -41.22 -3.60
CA TYR A 13 -8.90 -40.35 -4.61
C TYR A 13 -8.78 -41.01 -6.00
N ASP A 14 -9.91 -41.09 -6.73
CA ASP A 14 -9.94 -41.52 -8.12
C ASP A 14 -9.73 -40.29 -9.00
N MET A 15 -8.52 -40.15 -9.56
CA MET A 15 -8.13 -38.99 -10.35
C MET A 15 -8.73 -39.02 -11.77
N TYR A 16 -8.99 -40.22 -12.29
CA TYR A 16 -9.38 -40.41 -13.67
C TYR A 16 -10.80 -40.95 -13.85
N ASP A 17 -11.54 -41.14 -12.76
CA ASP A 17 -12.90 -41.72 -12.75
C ASP A 17 -12.96 -43.09 -13.42
N ASP A 18 -11.87 -43.88 -13.26
CA ASP A 18 -11.70 -45.20 -13.86
C ASP A 18 -11.81 -46.34 -12.83
N GLY A 19 -12.14 -45.99 -11.58
CA GLY A 19 -12.22 -46.93 -10.45
C GLY A 19 -10.87 -47.24 -9.79
N HIS A 20 -9.77 -46.72 -10.31
CA HIS A 20 -8.44 -46.84 -9.69
C HIS A 20 -8.17 -45.68 -8.73
N THR A 21 -8.12 -45.97 -7.45
CA THR A 21 -7.84 -44.95 -6.42
C THR A 21 -6.34 -44.84 -6.12
N LEU A 22 -5.89 -43.60 -5.97
CA LEU A 22 -4.56 -43.27 -5.49
C LEU A 22 -4.64 -42.76 -4.07
N GLU A 23 -3.68 -43.14 -3.24
CA GLU A 23 -3.55 -42.62 -1.88
C GLU A 23 -2.82 -41.25 -1.95
N LEU A 24 -3.55 -40.18 -1.65
CA LEU A 24 -3.05 -38.82 -1.68
C LEU A 24 -3.19 -38.17 -0.29
N VAL A 25 -2.32 -37.21 0.01
CA VAL A 25 -2.46 -36.38 1.21
C VAL A 25 -3.72 -35.52 1.10
N ASP A 26 -4.56 -35.54 2.12
CA ASP A 26 -5.80 -34.76 2.18
C ASP A 26 -5.49 -33.25 2.35
N LEU A 27 -5.34 -32.52 1.26
CA LEU A 27 -5.06 -31.10 1.22
C LEU A 27 -6.28 -30.22 1.50
N PHE A 28 -7.48 -30.78 1.56
CA PHE A 28 -8.73 -30.05 1.84
C PHE A 28 -8.92 -29.76 3.34
N ARG A 29 -8.02 -30.24 4.17
CA ARG A 29 -8.08 -29.99 5.62
C ARG A 29 -7.47 -28.65 5.99
N LEU A 30 -8.22 -27.91 6.82
CA LEU A 30 -7.73 -26.68 7.44
C LEU A 30 -7.25 -26.97 8.86
N VAL A 31 -5.99 -26.68 9.14
CA VAL A 31 -5.42 -26.72 10.49
C VAL A 31 -5.74 -25.40 11.20
N ARG A 32 -6.25 -25.51 12.42
CA ARG A 32 -6.51 -24.35 13.29
C ARG A 32 -5.82 -24.55 14.63
N PRO A 33 -5.28 -23.49 15.25
CA PRO A 33 -4.74 -23.58 16.60
C PRO A 33 -5.88 -23.90 17.58
N LYS A 34 -5.58 -24.66 18.62
CA LYS A 34 -6.55 -24.90 19.70
C LYS A 34 -6.88 -23.57 20.38
N PRO A 35 -8.16 -23.31 20.72
CA PRO A 35 -8.55 -22.07 21.40
C PRO A 35 -7.74 -21.79 22.66
N SER A 36 -7.49 -22.83 23.48
CA SER A 36 -6.68 -22.73 24.69
C SER A 36 -5.24 -22.22 24.45
N ILE A 37 -4.67 -22.45 23.27
CA ILE A 37 -3.35 -21.91 22.91
C ILE A 37 -3.47 -20.45 22.54
N LYS A 38 -4.53 -20.04 21.83
CA LYS A 38 -4.78 -18.64 21.45
C LYS A 38 -5.06 -17.73 22.65
N GLU A 39 -5.69 -18.25 23.69
CA GLU A 39 -6.07 -17.50 24.89
C GLU A 39 -4.93 -17.38 25.90
N ASP A 40 -3.91 -18.24 25.83
CA ASP A 40 -2.79 -18.25 26.75
C ASP A 40 -1.68 -17.30 26.31
N ILE A 41 -1.75 -16.07 26.82
CA ILE A 41 -0.76 -15.01 26.59
C ILE A 41 0.69 -15.42 26.95
N LEU A 42 0.86 -16.41 27.82
CA LEU A 42 2.18 -16.91 28.21
C LEU A 42 2.87 -17.73 27.11
N LEU A 43 2.09 -18.22 26.13
CA LEU A 43 2.61 -19.03 25.02
C LEU A 43 3.13 -18.21 23.83
N TYR A 44 2.89 -16.90 23.82
CA TYR A 44 3.44 -16.06 22.75
C TYR A 44 4.23 -14.87 23.28
N SER A 45 5.20 -14.44 22.50
CA SER A 45 5.78 -13.11 22.62
C SER A 45 5.44 -12.28 21.40
N LYS A 46 5.11 -11.00 21.64
CA LYS A 46 4.94 -10.03 20.54
C LYS A 46 6.28 -9.71 19.94
N TYR A 47 6.35 -9.74 18.62
CA TYR A 47 7.53 -9.37 17.88
C TYR A 47 7.20 -8.30 16.84
N THR A 48 8.03 -7.27 16.76
CA THR A 48 7.92 -6.24 15.70
C THR A 48 8.80 -6.64 14.54
N ILE A 49 8.18 -6.96 13.41
CA ILE A 49 8.86 -7.33 12.17
C ILE A 49 9.73 -6.15 11.74
N GLN A 50 11.00 -6.41 11.48
CA GLN A 50 11.95 -5.42 10.99
C GLN A 50 11.85 -5.28 9.47
N ASP A 51 12.35 -4.18 8.93
CA ASP A 51 12.33 -3.91 7.50
C ASP A 51 13.01 -5.04 6.70
N GLY A 52 12.27 -5.60 5.74
CA GLY A 52 12.75 -6.67 4.87
C GLY A 52 12.83 -8.07 5.52
N GLU A 53 12.39 -8.24 6.78
CA GLU A 53 12.33 -9.58 7.39
C GLU A 53 11.22 -10.42 6.74
N ARG A 54 11.60 -11.60 6.28
CA ARG A 54 10.68 -12.56 5.65
C ARG A 54 10.23 -13.62 6.66
N PRO A 55 9.05 -14.24 6.46
CA PRO A 55 8.53 -15.26 7.38
C PRO A 55 9.47 -16.45 7.56
N ASP A 56 10.13 -16.90 6.49
CA ASP A 56 11.09 -18.00 6.51
C ASP A 56 12.35 -17.66 7.34
N HIS A 57 12.85 -16.44 7.23
CA HIS A 57 13.98 -15.96 8.04
C HIS A 57 13.59 -15.86 9.53
N LEU A 58 12.39 -15.35 9.83
CA LEU A 58 11.90 -15.32 11.20
C LEU A 58 11.69 -16.72 11.77
N SER A 59 11.21 -17.65 10.96
CA SER A 59 11.09 -19.05 11.35
C SER A 59 12.46 -19.67 11.68
N GLN A 60 13.47 -19.42 10.87
CA GLN A 60 14.85 -19.83 11.16
C GLN A 60 15.36 -19.21 12.47
N LYS A 61 15.08 -17.93 12.70
CA LYS A 61 15.52 -17.19 13.89
C LYS A 61 14.89 -17.71 15.19
N PHE A 62 13.59 -18.03 15.17
CA PHE A 62 12.84 -18.42 16.37
C PHE A 62 12.78 -19.94 16.60
N TYR A 63 12.72 -20.71 15.52
CA TYR A 63 12.50 -22.15 15.60
C TYR A 63 13.72 -22.99 15.13
N GLY A 64 14.77 -22.36 14.64
CA GLY A 64 15.95 -23.03 14.12
C GLY A 64 15.73 -23.72 12.76
N SER A 65 14.55 -23.56 12.15
CA SER A 65 14.22 -24.08 10.81
C SER A 65 13.30 -23.11 10.07
N PRO A 66 13.50 -22.90 8.76
CA PRO A 66 12.62 -22.08 7.95
C PRO A 66 11.25 -22.72 7.70
N ASP A 67 11.08 -24.01 7.95
CA ASP A 67 9.89 -24.80 7.60
C ASP A 67 8.65 -24.48 8.44
N TYR A 68 8.79 -23.75 9.53
CA TYR A 68 7.69 -23.42 10.43
C TYR A 68 7.07 -22.02 10.20
N TYR A 69 7.41 -21.33 9.12
CA TYR A 69 6.91 -19.99 8.79
C TYR A 69 5.37 -19.91 8.77
N TRP A 70 4.68 -20.99 8.42
CA TRP A 70 3.22 -21.07 8.38
C TRP A 70 2.55 -20.88 9.75
N THR A 71 3.28 -21.08 10.86
CA THR A 71 2.76 -20.88 12.21
C THR A 71 2.41 -19.40 12.46
N PHE A 72 3.13 -18.48 11.87
CA PHE A 72 2.85 -17.03 11.97
C PHE A 72 1.49 -16.70 11.37
N PHE A 73 1.14 -17.31 10.24
CA PHE A 73 -0.15 -17.10 9.57
C PHE A 73 -1.29 -17.83 10.29
N MET A 74 -1.02 -18.94 10.93
CA MET A 74 -2.02 -19.67 11.69
C MET A 74 -2.45 -18.93 12.95
N ILE A 75 -1.53 -18.24 13.62
CA ILE A 75 -1.79 -17.55 14.90
C ILE A 75 -2.35 -16.14 14.66
N ASN A 76 -1.88 -15.45 13.62
CA ASN A 76 -2.29 -14.09 13.34
C ASN A 76 -3.43 -14.07 12.30
N GLU A 77 -4.66 -13.85 12.76
CA GLU A 77 -5.86 -13.87 11.92
C GLU A 77 -5.86 -12.81 10.80
N ASN A 78 -5.11 -11.73 10.99
CA ASN A 78 -4.96 -10.67 9.99
C ASN A 78 -4.00 -11.04 8.85
N LEU A 79 -3.25 -12.13 8.97
CA LEU A 79 -2.30 -12.61 7.97
C LEU A 79 -2.88 -13.84 7.26
N VAL A 80 -3.72 -13.64 6.27
CA VAL A 80 -4.36 -14.73 5.52
C VAL A 80 -3.52 -15.15 4.32
N ASN A 81 -2.94 -14.18 3.64
CA ASN A 81 -2.17 -14.40 2.42
C ASN A 81 -0.71 -14.00 2.62
N LEU A 82 0.21 -14.97 2.39
CA LEU A 82 1.65 -14.77 2.49
C LEU A 82 2.18 -13.60 1.65
N HIS A 83 1.60 -13.38 0.47
CA HIS A 83 2.12 -12.42 -0.50
C HIS A 83 1.54 -11.01 -0.32
N THR A 84 0.33 -10.89 0.20
CA THR A 84 -0.38 -9.61 0.31
C THR A 84 -0.39 -9.04 1.71
N ASP A 85 -0.39 -9.89 2.73
CA ASP A 85 -0.64 -9.47 4.10
C ASP A 85 0.66 -9.38 4.92
N TRP A 86 1.76 -9.97 4.42
CA TRP A 86 3.07 -9.79 5.05
C TRP A 86 3.58 -8.38 4.79
N PRO A 87 4.14 -7.68 5.80
CA PRO A 87 4.67 -6.34 5.62
C PRO A 87 5.73 -6.28 4.52
N LEU A 88 5.54 -5.39 3.58
CA LEU A 88 6.52 -5.11 2.52
C LEU A 88 7.78 -4.48 3.13
N SER A 89 8.92 -4.72 2.51
CA SER A 89 10.09 -3.91 2.79
C SER A 89 9.84 -2.44 2.41
N ARG A 90 10.57 -1.53 3.02
CA ARG A 90 10.44 -0.10 2.72
C ARG A 90 10.56 0.19 1.24
N LYS A 91 11.53 -0.44 0.57
CA LYS A 91 11.75 -0.28 -0.86
C LYS A 91 10.58 -0.79 -1.70
N GLU A 92 10.04 -1.96 -1.38
CA GLU A 92 8.88 -2.53 -2.08
C GLU A 92 7.63 -1.69 -1.84
N PHE A 93 7.46 -1.20 -0.61
CA PHE A 93 6.37 -0.29 -0.27
C PHE A 93 6.45 1.03 -1.06
N GLU A 94 7.63 1.67 -1.14
CA GLU A 94 7.86 2.88 -1.93
C GLU A 94 7.54 2.66 -3.42
N VAL A 95 7.96 1.52 -3.98
CA VAL A 95 7.62 1.16 -5.37
C VAL A 95 6.11 0.97 -5.54
N MET A 96 5.47 0.25 -4.63
CA MET A 96 4.03 0.00 -4.70
C MET A 96 3.22 1.28 -4.61
N ILE A 97 3.55 2.19 -3.69
CA ILE A 97 2.82 3.46 -3.56
C ILE A 97 3.08 4.41 -4.72
N SER A 98 4.30 4.47 -5.26
CA SER A 98 4.59 5.30 -6.44
C SER A 98 3.83 4.84 -7.68
N GLN A 99 3.61 3.54 -7.83
CA GLN A 99 2.79 2.98 -8.91
C GLN A 99 1.28 3.19 -8.70
N LYS A 100 0.83 3.09 -7.45
CA LYS A 100 -0.60 3.22 -7.12
C LYS A 100 -1.06 4.67 -7.07
N TYR A 101 -0.19 5.58 -6.66
CA TYR A 101 -0.46 7.00 -6.47
C TYR A 101 0.47 7.83 -7.35
N ASP A 102 0.44 7.53 -8.63
CA ASP A 102 1.22 8.24 -9.65
C ASP A 102 0.77 9.70 -9.80
N GLY A 103 1.68 10.53 -10.30
CA GLY A 103 1.46 11.95 -10.54
C GLY A 103 2.10 12.86 -9.50
N TYR A 104 1.79 14.14 -9.62
CA TYR A 104 2.32 15.20 -8.78
C TYR A 104 1.21 16.09 -8.25
N VAL A 105 1.55 16.83 -7.22
CA VAL A 105 0.68 17.84 -6.61
C VAL A 105 1.40 19.17 -6.60
N LEU A 106 0.72 20.20 -7.08
CA LEU A 106 1.12 21.58 -6.91
C LEU A 106 0.39 22.16 -5.70
N THR A 107 1.13 22.70 -4.76
CA THR A 107 0.59 23.31 -3.54
C THR A 107 0.52 24.83 -3.72
N THR A 108 -0.55 25.43 -3.25
CA THR A 108 -0.72 26.91 -3.26
C THR A 108 -1.27 27.38 -1.91
N GLU A 109 -1.06 28.67 -1.63
CA GLU A 109 -1.70 29.37 -0.51
C GLU A 109 -2.96 30.12 -0.92
N GLN A 110 -3.23 30.17 -2.22
CA GLN A 110 -4.42 30.85 -2.75
C GLN A 110 -5.61 29.90 -2.80
N ASP A 111 -6.80 30.47 -2.67
CA ASP A 111 -8.05 29.74 -2.84
C ASP A 111 -8.22 29.31 -4.31
N ILE A 112 -8.37 28.00 -4.51
CA ILE A 112 -8.58 27.38 -5.82
C ILE A 112 -10.01 26.83 -6.00
N SER A 113 -10.93 27.20 -5.11
CA SER A 113 -12.33 26.75 -5.17
C SER A 113 -12.99 27.07 -6.50
N THR A 114 -12.62 28.21 -7.08
CA THR A 114 -13.08 28.65 -8.40
C THR A 114 -11.92 28.67 -9.40
N GLY A 115 -12.25 28.52 -10.66
CA GLY A 115 -11.37 28.91 -11.77
C GLY A 115 -10.84 27.74 -12.57
N PHE A 116 -10.10 26.82 -12.01
CA PHE A 116 -9.50 25.71 -12.75
C PHE A 116 -10.49 24.62 -13.11
N VAL A 117 -10.40 24.06 -14.32
CA VAL A 117 -11.28 23.03 -14.85
C VAL A 117 -10.54 21.69 -14.93
N LYS A 118 -11.17 20.62 -14.42
CA LYS A 118 -10.62 19.27 -14.53
C LYS A 118 -10.37 18.91 -16.01
N GLY A 119 -9.19 18.34 -16.27
CA GLY A 119 -8.75 17.94 -17.61
C GLY A 119 -8.11 19.05 -18.44
N GLU A 120 -8.01 20.29 -17.92
CA GLU A 120 -7.29 21.35 -18.62
C GLU A 120 -5.78 21.17 -18.53
N THR A 121 -5.09 21.65 -19.56
CA THR A 121 -3.63 21.79 -19.54
C THR A 121 -3.26 23.03 -18.74
N ILE A 122 -2.35 22.88 -17.80
CA ILE A 122 -1.77 23.98 -17.04
C ILE A 122 -0.32 24.21 -17.45
N GLN A 123 0.13 25.44 -17.40
CA GLN A 123 1.48 25.83 -17.81
C GLN A 123 2.13 26.76 -16.80
N GLY A 124 3.37 26.44 -16.42
CA GLY A 124 4.22 27.34 -15.63
C GLY A 124 4.73 28.50 -16.49
N LEU A 125 4.51 29.74 -16.03
CA LEU A 125 4.89 30.91 -16.80
C LEU A 125 6.40 31.18 -16.80
N ILE A 126 7.14 30.65 -15.84
CA ILE A 126 8.61 30.80 -15.74
C ILE A 126 9.33 29.57 -16.23
N SER A 127 8.89 28.39 -15.77
CA SER A 127 9.52 27.11 -16.10
C SER A 127 9.18 26.65 -17.52
N GLY A 128 8.02 27.03 -18.05
CA GLY A 128 7.45 26.49 -19.27
C GLY A 128 6.95 25.05 -19.11
N ALA A 129 6.98 24.49 -17.90
CA ALA A 129 6.47 23.15 -17.63
C ALA A 129 4.97 23.07 -17.93
N THR A 130 4.53 21.94 -18.46
CA THR A 130 3.11 21.68 -18.75
C THR A 130 2.65 20.39 -18.09
N ALA A 131 1.38 20.35 -17.70
CA ALA A 131 0.75 19.17 -17.13
C ALA A 131 -0.77 19.20 -17.33
N THR A 132 -1.41 18.06 -17.18
CA THR A 132 -2.87 17.94 -17.19
C THR A 132 -3.42 17.98 -15.75
N LEU A 133 -4.38 18.85 -15.48
CA LEU A 133 -5.04 18.93 -14.18
C LEU A 133 -6.03 17.77 -14.02
N GLU A 134 -5.70 16.82 -13.14
CA GLU A 134 -6.57 15.68 -12.87
C GLU A 134 -7.68 16.03 -11.86
N SER A 135 -7.32 16.68 -10.77
CA SER A 135 -8.27 17.10 -9.73
C SER A 135 -7.71 18.27 -8.92
N LYS A 136 -8.59 18.94 -8.20
CA LYS A 136 -8.23 19.96 -7.20
C LYS A 136 -8.83 19.58 -5.84
N ASP A 137 -8.07 19.82 -4.79
CA ASP A 137 -8.52 19.71 -3.41
C ASP A 137 -8.47 21.09 -2.77
N CYS A 138 -9.67 21.64 -2.52
CA CYS A 138 -9.81 23.00 -1.98
C CYS A 138 -9.55 23.05 -0.47
N ASN A 139 -9.65 21.91 0.24
CA ASN A 139 -9.45 21.88 1.69
C ASN A 139 -7.97 22.04 2.07
N VAL A 140 -7.09 21.57 1.19
CA VAL A 140 -5.63 21.67 1.38
C VAL A 140 -4.96 22.56 0.32
N ASN A 141 -5.75 23.22 -0.53
CA ASN A 141 -5.32 24.10 -1.62
C ASN A 141 -4.25 23.44 -2.51
N THR A 142 -4.60 22.27 -3.09
CA THR A 142 -3.69 21.51 -3.96
C THR A 142 -4.32 21.20 -5.30
N LEU A 143 -3.48 21.21 -6.34
CA LEU A 143 -3.82 20.79 -7.71
C LEU A 143 -3.09 19.50 -8.01
N ARG A 144 -3.82 18.39 -8.17
CA ARG A 144 -3.24 17.13 -8.63
C ARG A 144 -3.07 17.15 -10.13
N ILE A 145 -1.88 16.86 -10.59
CA ILE A 145 -1.49 16.90 -12.00
C ILE A 145 -0.91 15.57 -12.46
N VAL A 146 -1.15 15.26 -13.71
CA VAL A 146 -0.62 14.10 -14.42
C VAL A 146 0.01 14.55 -15.76
N ASP A 147 0.66 13.63 -16.47
CA ASP A 147 1.29 13.91 -17.77
C ASP A 147 2.24 15.12 -17.72
N LEU A 148 3.05 15.19 -16.68
CA LEU A 148 3.98 16.29 -16.45
C LEU A 148 5.12 16.29 -17.48
N GLU A 149 5.26 17.38 -18.18
CA GLU A 149 6.41 17.70 -19.03
C GLU A 149 7.21 18.88 -18.43
N GLY A 150 8.45 18.64 -18.07
CA GLY A 150 9.29 19.62 -17.36
C GLY A 150 9.16 19.54 -15.84
N GLN A 151 9.46 20.62 -15.16
CA GLN A 151 9.35 20.75 -13.71
C GLN A 151 8.90 22.16 -13.34
N PHE A 152 7.84 22.27 -12.56
CA PHE A 152 7.38 23.55 -12.04
C PHE A 152 8.34 24.09 -10.98
N ARG A 153 8.50 25.40 -10.93
CA ARG A 153 9.33 26.08 -9.93
C ARG A 153 8.48 26.57 -8.77
N ALA A 154 9.06 26.58 -7.60
CA ALA A 154 8.42 27.25 -6.46
C ALA A 154 8.24 28.75 -6.74
N ASP A 155 7.16 29.31 -6.23
CA ASP A 155 6.78 30.72 -6.35
C ASP A 155 6.53 31.20 -7.79
N GLU A 156 6.30 30.29 -8.74
CA GLU A 156 5.88 30.68 -10.10
C GLU A 156 4.35 30.74 -10.23
N LEU A 157 3.90 31.52 -11.20
CA LEU A 157 2.51 31.53 -11.64
C LEU A 157 2.25 30.39 -12.62
N VAL A 158 1.21 29.64 -12.34
CA VAL A 158 0.69 28.58 -13.22
C VAL A 158 -0.60 29.07 -13.85
N LEU A 159 -0.69 28.96 -15.18
CA LEU A 159 -1.84 29.35 -15.98
C LEU A 159 -2.63 28.13 -16.45
N GLY A 160 -3.91 28.11 -16.23
CA GLY A 160 -4.84 27.16 -16.88
C GLY A 160 -5.16 27.63 -18.30
N LEU A 161 -4.79 26.82 -19.30
CA LEU A 161 -4.93 27.25 -20.70
C LEU A 161 -6.39 27.32 -21.17
N THR A 162 -7.29 26.59 -20.54
CA THR A 162 -8.71 26.62 -20.89
C THR A 162 -9.49 27.64 -20.05
N SER A 163 -9.24 27.66 -18.75
CA SER A 163 -9.92 28.56 -17.81
C SER A 163 -9.41 29.99 -17.85
N GLY A 164 -8.17 30.19 -18.26
CA GLY A 164 -7.48 31.49 -18.21
C GLY A 164 -7.11 31.93 -16.79
N ASN A 165 -7.31 31.07 -15.80
CA ASN A 165 -7.00 31.40 -14.42
C ASN A 165 -5.52 31.18 -14.11
N THR A 166 -5.01 31.95 -13.18
CA THR A 166 -3.64 31.86 -12.70
C THR A 166 -3.59 31.66 -11.21
N VAL A 167 -2.62 30.88 -10.75
CA VAL A 167 -2.35 30.68 -9.32
C VAL A 167 -0.85 30.65 -9.09
N SER A 168 -0.39 31.24 -7.98
CA SER A 168 1.00 31.10 -7.54
C SER A 168 1.15 29.81 -6.75
N ILE A 169 2.07 28.97 -7.16
CA ILE A 169 2.35 27.69 -6.47
C ILE A 169 3.53 27.87 -5.52
N THR A 170 3.45 27.23 -4.36
CA THR A 170 4.56 27.20 -3.37
C THR A 170 5.54 26.06 -3.61
N GLY A 171 5.11 25.01 -4.30
CA GLY A 171 5.98 23.89 -4.65
C GLY A 171 5.26 22.77 -5.40
N GLN A 172 6.07 21.85 -5.88
CA GLN A 172 5.66 20.60 -6.53
C GLN A 172 6.14 19.42 -5.70
N THR A 173 5.26 18.49 -5.42
CA THR A 173 5.55 17.25 -4.66
C THR A 173 4.97 16.04 -5.40
N GLU A 174 5.56 14.87 -5.23
CA GLU A 174 4.96 13.62 -5.69
C GLU A 174 3.64 13.37 -4.95
N PHE A 175 2.63 12.86 -5.65
CA PHE A 175 1.27 12.74 -5.10
C PHE A 175 1.23 11.92 -3.79
N TYR A 176 1.99 10.82 -3.70
CA TYR A 176 2.02 9.98 -2.50
C TYR A 176 2.68 10.65 -1.29
N ASN A 177 3.43 11.76 -1.49
CA ASN A 177 4.04 12.57 -0.43
C ASN A 177 3.24 13.85 -0.13
N ALA A 178 2.14 14.07 -0.85
CA ALA A 178 1.34 15.28 -0.69
C ALA A 178 0.55 15.28 0.62
N THR A 179 0.28 16.47 1.15
CA THR A 179 -0.55 16.65 2.32
C THR A 179 -1.99 16.21 2.01
N HIS A 180 -2.51 15.27 2.81
CA HIS A 180 -3.89 14.79 2.67
C HIS A 180 -4.88 15.64 3.48
N HIS A 181 -4.50 16.04 4.69
CA HIS A 181 -5.31 16.90 5.58
C HIS A 181 -4.43 17.46 6.70
N TYR A 182 -4.96 18.46 7.38
CA TYR A 182 -4.37 19.01 8.59
C TYR A 182 -5.17 18.53 9.81
N ILE A 183 -4.49 18.38 10.95
CA ILE A 183 -5.12 18.05 12.23
C ILE A 183 -4.77 19.14 13.25
N ASN A 184 -5.74 19.50 14.10
CA ASN A 184 -5.52 20.40 15.23
C ASN A 184 -4.86 19.66 16.40
N SER A 185 -4.60 20.38 17.48
CA SER A 185 -3.99 19.82 18.71
C SER A 185 -4.90 18.80 19.43
N THR A 186 -6.20 18.77 19.11
CA THR A 186 -7.19 17.81 19.65
C THR A 186 -7.33 16.58 18.76
N GLY A 187 -6.69 16.55 17.58
CA GLY A 187 -6.74 15.44 16.65
C GLY A 187 -7.88 15.48 15.63
N ASP A 188 -8.62 16.58 15.57
CA ASP A 188 -9.69 16.78 14.58
C ASP A 188 -9.11 17.26 13.26
N ILE A 189 -9.73 16.82 12.14
CA ILE A 189 -9.37 17.29 10.80
C ILE A 189 -9.81 18.74 10.65
N VAL A 190 -8.92 19.57 10.15
CA VAL A 190 -9.18 21.00 9.88
C VAL A 190 -8.76 21.34 8.45
N ASP A 191 -9.45 22.29 7.85
CA ASP A 191 -9.07 22.86 6.55
C ASP A 191 -7.89 23.82 6.72
N LYS A 192 -7.17 24.05 5.63
CA LYS A 192 -6.02 24.97 5.60
C LYS A 192 -6.46 26.44 5.71
#